data_ccc136f79be52b7f4ce969b85a6cd9b1
#
_entry.id   ccc136f79be52b7f4ce969b85a6cd9b1
#
_cell.length_a   1.000
_cell.length_b   1.000
_cell.length_c   1.000
_cell.angle_alpha   90.00
_cell.angle_beta   90.00
_cell.angle_gamma   90.00
#
_symmetry.space_group_name_H-M   'P 1'
#
loop_
_entity.id
_entity.type
_entity.pdbx_description
1 polymer ?
#
loop_
_entity_poly.entity_id
_entity_poly.type
_entity_poly.pdbx_seq_one_letter_code
_entity_poly.pdbx_strand_id
1 'polypeptide(L)'
;DGKGGYPLEWTALKAWGSDRPEPERGPGSGGRGYEWPAHGWHEFRDPNEEWEQTLYRYNANVVRQLNQNVENARNSKAFDLWAPNWMHFVERHVGAWMHIEHILGLYVFGSNERSAPTNMHNTALAANSTRKIRFAQDLALYNLTLSEEIERFDGAAHVEAWNSDAEWQGARKLTEALTAVEDDWGEAVFATNVVFEPLVGELFRSNLVMQSAAPNGDYVTPTVVGAGENDYSQRDLRW
;
A
#
# COMPACT_ATOMS: atom_id res chain seq x y z
N ASP A 1 -7.01 -4.94 35.81
CA ASP A 1 -7.31 -6.16 35.57
C ASP A 1 -6.92 -6.53 34.18
N GLY A 2 -5.81 -6.73 33.77
CA GLY A 2 -5.36 -7.07 32.43
C GLY A 2 -6.35 -7.83 31.55
N LYS A 3 -7.49 -7.86 31.96
CA LYS A 3 -8.73 -8.09 31.32
C LYS A 3 -9.18 -6.85 30.66
N GLY A 4 -8.19 -6.06 30.24
CA GLY A 4 -8.40 -4.96 29.36
C GLY A 4 -9.03 -5.42 28.09
N GLY A 5 -9.94 -6.25 28.26
CA GLY A 5 -10.96 -6.37 27.33
C GLY A 5 -11.41 -4.97 27.08
N TYR A 6 -11.24 -4.49 25.93
CA TYR A 6 -11.88 -3.25 25.59
C TYR A 6 -13.36 -3.50 25.76
N PRO A 7 -14.05 -2.80 26.65
CA PRO A 7 -15.49 -3.00 26.86
C PRO A 7 -16.30 -2.65 25.61
N LEU A 8 -15.64 -2.09 24.64
CA LEU A 8 -16.13 -1.88 23.28
C LEU A 8 -16.06 -3.11 22.40
N GLU A 9 -15.46 -4.12 22.88
CA GLU A 9 -15.28 -5.33 22.26
C GLU A 9 -16.40 -5.70 21.37
N TRP A 10 -16.67 -6.77 21.37
CA TRP A 10 -17.62 -7.50 20.58
C TRP A 10 -19.05 -6.95 20.64
N THR A 11 -19.50 -6.51 21.84
CA THR A 11 -20.86 -5.98 22.02
C THR A 11 -21.03 -4.60 21.37
N ALA A 12 -20.02 -3.76 21.44
CA ALA A 12 -20.09 -2.44 20.81
C ALA A 12 -19.86 -2.50 19.32
N LEU A 13 -19.03 -3.42 18.82
CA LEU A 13 -18.91 -3.70 17.38
C LEU A 13 -20.21 -4.27 16.81
N LYS A 14 -20.89 -5.14 17.55
CA LYS A 14 -22.23 -5.57 17.22
C LYS A 14 -23.22 -4.41 17.18
N ALA A 15 -23.20 -3.54 18.16
CA ALA A 15 -24.09 -2.38 18.22
C ALA A 15 -23.80 -1.37 17.11
N TRP A 16 -22.53 -1.21 16.77
CA TRP A 16 -22.10 -0.22 15.77
C TRP A 16 -22.31 -0.68 14.32
N GLY A 17 -22.33 -1.97 14.11
CA GLY A 17 -22.58 -2.55 12.80
C GLY A 17 -24.01 -3.08 12.60
N SER A 18 -24.93 -2.71 13.47
CA SER A 18 -26.13 -3.45 13.81
C SER A 18 -27.31 -3.37 12.85
N ASP A 19 -27.21 -2.63 11.78
CA ASP A 19 -28.31 -2.54 10.82
C ASP A 19 -28.42 -3.78 9.91
N ARG A 20 -27.50 -4.72 10.04
CA ARG A 20 -27.53 -5.98 9.30
C ARG A 20 -27.87 -7.14 10.23
N PRO A 21 -28.79 -8.04 9.83
CA PRO A 21 -29.15 -9.22 10.61
C PRO A 21 -27.92 -10.07 10.97
N GLU A 22 -27.84 -10.50 12.23
CA GLU A 22 -26.73 -11.31 12.75
C GLU A 22 -26.36 -12.56 11.94
N PRO A 23 -27.29 -13.27 11.27
CA PRO A 23 -26.95 -14.42 10.45
C PRO A 23 -26.11 -14.09 9.21
N GLU A 24 -26.14 -12.83 8.79
CA GLU A 24 -25.40 -12.37 7.61
C GLU A 24 -24.00 -11.84 7.97
N ARG A 25 -23.75 -11.66 9.25
CA ARG A 25 -22.47 -11.24 9.78
C ARG A 25 -21.97 -12.19 10.84
N GLY A 26 -21.41 -13.28 10.43
CA GLY A 26 -20.54 -14.03 11.34
C GLY A 26 -19.38 -13.13 11.78
N PRO A 27 -18.73 -13.42 12.92
CA PRO A 27 -17.55 -12.69 13.36
C PRO A 27 -16.49 -12.65 12.27
N GLY A 28 -16.20 -11.47 11.75
CA GLY A 28 -15.22 -11.29 10.69
C GLY A 28 -15.70 -11.67 9.28
N SER A 29 -16.98 -12.03 9.09
CA SER A 29 -17.51 -12.16 7.76
C SER A 29 -17.96 -10.80 7.26
N GLY A 30 -17.44 -10.34 6.22
CA GLY A 30 -17.86 -9.12 5.55
C GLY A 30 -19.18 -9.24 4.83
N GLY A 31 -20.17 -9.91 5.40
CA GLY A 31 -21.52 -9.97 4.83
C GLY A 31 -21.71 -10.97 3.69
N ARG A 32 -20.71 -11.77 3.33
CA ARG A 32 -20.83 -12.78 2.26
C ARG A 32 -21.02 -14.22 2.76
N GLY A 33 -21.43 -14.41 4.02
CA GLY A 33 -21.76 -15.72 4.55
C GLY A 33 -20.56 -16.61 4.91
N TYR A 34 -19.37 -16.07 4.99
CA TYR A 34 -18.22 -16.78 5.54
C TYR A 34 -18.28 -16.77 7.04
N GLU A 35 -18.50 -17.90 7.64
CA GLU A 35 -18.29 -18.09 9.06
C GLU A 35 -16.79 -18.27 9.32
N TRP A 36 -16.11 -17.19 9.60
CA TRP A 36 -14.76 -17.28 10.13
C TRP A 36 -14.83 -17.91 11.54
N PRO A 37 -13.99 -18.89 11.86
CA PRO A 37 -13.97 -19.47 13.19
C PRO A 37 -13.85 -18.38 14.25
N ALA A 38 -14.82 -18.30 15.16
CA ALA A 38 -14.88 -17.26 16.18
C ALA A 38 -13.78 -17.37 17.26
N HIS A 39 -12.87 -18.31 17.11
CA HIS A 39 -11.85 -18.60 18.10
C HIS A 39 -10.53 -17.89 17.76
N GLY A 40 -10.01 -17.17 18.73
CA GLY A 40 -8.66 -16.62 18.66
C GLY A 40 -8.53 -15.20 18.12
N TRP A 41 -9.60 -14.53 17.72
CA TRP A 41 -9.51 -13.13 17.26
C TRP A 41 -8.91 -12.17 18.31
N HIS A 42 -9.05 -12.48 19.58
CA HIS A 42 -8.43 -11.71 20.68
C HIS A 42 -6.92 -11.94 20.79
N GLU A 43 -6.41 -12.99 20.17
CA GLU A 43 -4.99 -13.32 20.18
C GLU A 43 -4.24 -12.61 19.06
N PHE A 44 -4.96 -12.10 18.06
CA PHE A 44 -4.35 -11.35 16.96
C PHE A 44 -3.54 -10.18 17.50
N ARG A 45 -2.34 -10.05 16.98
CA ARG A 45 -1.49 -8.88 17.18
C ARG A 45 -1.00 -8.39 15.83
N ASP A 46 -0.94 -7.09 15.67
CA ASP A 46 -0.30 -6.51 14.51
C ASP A 46 1.12 -7.07 14.36
N PRO A 47 1.55 -7.48 13.16
CA PRO A 47 2.87 -8.07 12.94
C PRO A 47 4.05 -7.25 13.47
N ASN A 48 3.90 -5.92 13.48
CA ASN A 48 4.91 -4.98 13.96
C ASN A 48 4.50 -4.31 15.29
N GLU A 49 3.40 -4.77 15.91
CA GLU A 49 2.82 -4.14 17.10
C GLU A 49 2.64 -2.63 16.93
N GLU A 50 2.24 -2.23 15.71
CA GLU A 50 2.09 -0.82 15.38
C GLU A 50 0.80 -0.24 15.95
N TRP A 51 0.92 0.99 16.38
CA TRP A 51 -0.16 1.86 16.78
C TRP A 51 0.15 3.28 16.30
N GLU A 52 -0.79 4.16 16.38
CA GLU A 52 -0.76 5.49 15.77
C GLU A 52 0.59 6.22 15.93
N GLN A 53 1.11 6.31 17.16
CA GLN A 53 2.36 7.03 17.41
C GLN A 53 3.59 6.37 16.77
N THR A 54 3.68 5.05 16.82
CA THR A 54 4.81 4.31 16.22
C THR A 54 4.74 4.37 14.70
N LEU A 55 3.54 4.27 14.12
CA LEU A 55 3.29 4.40 12.69
C LEU A 55 3.71 5.80 12.17
N TYR A 56 3.26 6.86 12.83
CA TYR A 56 3.64 8.22 12.41
C TYR A 56 5.14 8.48 12.54
N ARG A 57 5.77 7.96 13.58
CA ARG A 57 7.22 8.07 13.77
C ARG A 57 7.98 7.34 12.66
N TYR A 58 7.54 6.12 12.33
CA TYR A 58 8.10 5.35 11.23
C TYR A 58 7.96 6.11 9.90
N ASN A 59 6.76 6.53 9.55
CA ASN A 59 6.48 7.26 8.31
C ASN A 59 7.30 8.55 8.21
N ALA A 60 7.40 9.32 9.29
CA ALA A 60 8.22 10.53 9.32
C ALA A 60 9.72 10.24 9.11
N ASN A 61 10.23 9.09 9.57
CA ASN A 61 11.60 8.68 9.32
C ASN A 61 11.81 8.32 7.85
N VAL A 62 10.90 7.53 7.27
CA VAL A 62 10.98 7.15 5.85
C VAL A 62 10.98 8.40 4.96
N VAL A 63 10.02 9.30 5.16
CA VAL A 63 9.94 10.55 4.38
C VAL A 63 11.23 11.39 4.49
N ARG A 64 11.80 11.51 5.71
CA ARG A 64 13.08 12.22 5.87
C ARG A 64 14.23 11.56 5.12
N GLN A 65 14.32 10.23 5.15
CA GLN A 65 15.34 9.49 4.40
C GLN A 65 15.18 9.66 2.90
N LEU A 66 13.96 9.57 2.39
CA LEU A 66 13.68 9.78 0.96
C LEU A 66 14.04 11.20 0.53
N ASN A 67 13.62 12.22 1.27
CA ASN A 67 13.95 13.60 0.97
C ASN A 67 15.47 13.84 0.98
N GLN A 68 16.20 13.26 1.94
CA GLN A 68 17.65 13.36 2.00
C GLN A 68 18.32 12.70 0.80
N ASN A 69 17.84 11.53 0.38
CA ASN A 69 18.38 10.83 -0.78
C ASN A 69 18.13 11.61 -2.08
N VAL A 70 16.95 12.15 -2.26
CA VAL A 70 16.61 12.98 -3.42
C VAL A 70 17.42 14.26 -3.44
N GLU A 71 17.61 14.93 -2.30
CA GLU A 71 18.42 16.13 -2.20
C GLU A 71 19.92 15.84 -2.48
N ASN A 72 20.43 14.72 -2.01
CA ASN A 72 21.79 14.28 -2.33
C ASN A 72 21.95 14.00 -3.82
N ALA A 73 20.94 13.39 -4.45
CA ALA A 73 20.94 13.14 -5.89
C ALA A 73 20.94 14.44 -6.71
N ARG A 74 20.12 15.41 -6.28
CA ARG A 74 20.08 16.76 -6.87
C ARG A 74 21.47 17.42 -6.81
N ASN A 75 22.07 17.46 -5.62
CA ASN A 75 23.35 18.10 -5.38
C ASN A 75 24.52 17.43 -6.14
N SER A 76 24.45 16.11 -6.34
CA SER A 76 25.45 15.33 -7.08
C SER A 76 25.18 15.26 -8.58
N LYS A 77 24.07 15.83 -9.07
CA LYS A 77 23.60 15.72 -10.46
C LYS A 77 23.44 14.26 -10.92
N ALA A 78 22.95 13.40 -10.02
CA ALA A 78 22.80 11.99 -10.32
C ALA A 78 21.77 11.73 -11.44
N PHE A 79 20.80 12.61 -11.63
CA PHE A 79 19.79 12.50 -12.67
C PHE A 79 20.39 12.66 -14.10
N ASP A 80 21.52 13.35 -14.25
CA ASP A 80 22.20 13.52 -15.54
C ASP A 80 22.81 12.20 -16.07
N LEU A 81 22.95 11.20 -15.21
CA LEU A 81 23.53 9.90 -15.53
C LEU A 81 22.50 8.91 -16.10
N TRP A 82 21.22 9.24 -16.07
CA TRP A 82 20.16 8.33 -16.46
C TRP A 82 20.13 8.08 -17.97
N ALA A 83 19.97 6.81 -18.34
CA ALA A 83 19.71 6.46 -19.73
C ALA A 83 18.35 7.02 -20.18
N PRO A 84 18.24 7.63 -21.40
CA PRO A 84 17.00 8.25 -21.87
C PRO A 84 15.79 7.31 -21.89
N ASN A 85 15.98 6.05 -22.26
CA ASN A 85 14.90 5.06 -22.26
C ASN A 85 14.46 4.71 -20.84
N TRP A 86 15.38 4.74 -19.88
CA TRP A 86 15.06 4.53 -18.47
C TRP A 86 14.25 5.69 -17.90
N MET A 87 14.66 6.91 -18.21
CA MET A 87 13.91 8.10 -17.82
C MET A 87 12.46 8.01 -18.33
N HIS A 88 12.26 7.65 -19.62
CA HIS A 88 10.93 7.43 -20.19
C HIS A 88 10.16 6.31 -19.47
N PHE A 89 10.84 5.25 -19.07
CA PHE A 89 10.22 4.19 -18.28
C PHE A 89 9.77 4.70 -16.89
N VAL A 90 10.60 5.48 -16.21
CA VAL A 90 10.29 6.01 -14.87
C VAL A 90 9.08 6.95 -14.92
N GLU A 91 9.06 7.91 -15.87
CA GLU A 91 7.95 8.86 -15.97
C GLU A 91 6.60 8.22 -16.25
N ARG A 92 6.57 7.13 -17.02
CA ARG A 92 5.33 6.44 -17.35
C ARG A 92 4.97 5.37 -16.32
N HIS A 93 5.88 4.49 -16.01
CA HIS A 93 5.55 3.25 -15.31
C HIS A 93 5.80 3.32 -13.80
N VAL A 94 6.88 3.93 -13.35
CA VAL A 94 7.07 4.12 -11.91
C VAL A 94 6.03 5.11 -11.37
N GLY A 95 5.75 6.16 -12.13
CA GLY A 95 4.66 7.08 -11.81
C GLY A 95 3.28 6.39 -11.79
N ALA A 96 2.99 5.50 -12.75
CA ALA A 96 1.71 4.80 -12.81
C ALA A 96 1.45 3.90 -11.58
N TRP A 97 2.50 3.39 -10.94
CA TRP A 97 2.36 2.55 -9.75
C TRP A 97 1.66 3.27 -8.58
N MET A 98 1.76 4.60 -8.48
CA MET A 98 1.07 5.37 -7.44
C MET A 98 -0.45 5.18 -7.44
N HIS A 99 -1.05 4.95 -8.62
CA HIS A 99 -2.50 4.73 -8.72
C HIS A 99 -2.92 3.43 -8.04
N ILE A 100 -2.13 2.37 -8.18
CA ILE A 100 -2.36 1.09 -7.50
C ILE A 100 -2.28 1.28 -5.99
N GLU A 101 -1.20 1.87 -5.50
CA GLU A 101 -1.01 2.07 -4.06
C GLU A 101 -2.11 2.94 -3.45
N HIS A 102 -2.55 3.97 -4.16
CA HIS A 102 -3.67 4.81 -3.75
C HIS A 102 -4.97 4.00 -3.68
N ILE A 103 -5.27 3.20 -4.70
CA ILE A 103 -6.49 2.40 -4.75
C ILE A 103 -6.48 1.35 -3.64
N LEU A 104 -5.38 0.61 -3.48
CA LEU A 104 -5.25 -0.40 -2.44
C LEU A 104 -5.39 0.21 -1.04
N GLY A 105 -4.74 1.35 -0.80
CA GLY A 105 -4.80 2.02 0.48
C GLY A 105 -6.20 2.52 0.83
N LEU A 106 -6.81 3.30 -0.06
CA LEU A 106 -8.05 3.99 0.24
C LEU A 106 -9.29 3.12 0.04
N TYR A 107 -9.36 2.40 -1.08
CA TYR A 107 -10.56 1.70 -1.51
C TYR A 107 -10.57 0.21 -1.19
N VAL A 108 -9.44 -0.40 -0.84
CA VAL A 108 -9.39 -1.80 -0.42
C VAL A 108 -9.21 -1.90 1.09
N PHE A 109 -8.10 -1.44 1.64
CA PHE A 109 -7.88 -1.53 3.09
C PHE A 109 -8.76 -0.56 3.87
N GLY A 110 -8.81 0.70 3.49
CA GLY A 110 -9.59 1.72 4.20
C GLY A 110 -11.10 1.45 4.20
N SER A 111 -11.65 0.96 3.10
CA SER A 111 -13.09 0.60 3.04
C SER A 111 -13.44 -0.61 3.90
N ASN A 112 -12.49 -1.55 4.06
CA ASN A 112 -12.71 -2.80 4.80
C ASN A 112 -12.37 -2.72 6.30
N GLU A 113 -11.89 -1.59 6.81
CA GLU A 113 -11.63 -1.40 8.24
C GLU A 113 -12.88 -1.70 9.09
N ARG A 114 -14.07 -1.35 8.58
CA ARG A 114 -15.34 -1.53 9.29
C ARG A 114 -15.74 -2.99 9.48
N SER A 115 -15.24 -3.88 8.65
CA SER A 115 -15.52 -5.32 8.74
C SER A 115 -14.59 -6.05 9.69
N ALA A 116 -13.59 -5.36 10.23
CA ALA A 116 -12.62 -5.94 11.16
C ALA A 116 -13.28 -6.50 12.42
N PRO A 117 -12.92 -7.72 12.87
CA PRO A 117 -13.59 -8.36 14.00
C PRO A 117 -13.20 -7.78 15.36
N THR A 118 -12.07 -7.11 15.45
CA THR A 118 -11.58 -6.46 16.68
C THR A 118 -10.87 -5.15 16.40
N ASN A 119 -10.69 -4.33 17.43
CA ASN A 119 -9.91 -3.09 17.34
C ASN A 119 -8.48 -3.33 16.85
N MET A 120 -7.88 -4.46 17.22
CA MET A 120 -6.52 -4.79 16.80
C MET A 120 -6.44 -5.02 15.28
N HIS A 121 -7.42 -5.75 14.72
CA HIS A 121 -7.52 -5.93 13.28
C HIS A 121 -7.82 -4.61 12.57
N ASN A 122 -8.74 -3.81 13.11
CA ASN A 122 -9.04 -2.49 12.56
C ASN A 122 -7.79 -1.60 12.51
N THR A 123 -7.05 -1.50 13.61
CA THR A 123 -5.81 -0.72 13.66
C THR A 123 -4.78 -1.25 12.67
N ALA A 124 -4.67 -2.56 12.50
CA ALA A 124 -3.72 -3.15 11.56
C ALA A 124 -4.11 -2.87 10.10
N LEU A 125 -5.41 -2.92 9.77
CA LEU A 125 -5.92 -2.52 8.45
C LEU A 125 -5.68 -1.03 8.17
N ALA A 126 -5.97 -0.18 9.16
CA ALA A 126 -5.71 1.26 9.07
C ALA A 126 -4.21 1.56 8.87
N ALA A 127 -3.32 0.81 9.51
CA ALA A 127 -1.89 0.94 9.28
C ALA A 127 -1.49 0.52 7.86
N ASN A 128 -2.05 -0.56 7.32
CA ASN A 128 -1.83 -0.96 5.92
C ASN A 128 -2.34 0.12 4.96
N SER A 129 -3.56 0.59 5.16
CA SER A 129 -4.16 1.70 4.40
C SER A 129 -3.24 2.92 4.38
N THR A 130 -2.82 3.38 5.55
CA THR A 130 -1.96 4.56 5.71
C THR A 130 -0.60 4.39 5.02
N ARG A 131 0.02 3.21 5.10
CA ARG A 131 1.31 2.95 4.44
C ARG A 131 1.20 2.96 2.92
N LYS A 132 0.15 2.35 2.38
CA LYS A 132 -0.13 2.38 0.94
C LYS A 132 -0.35 3.81 0.43
N ILE A 133 -1.17 4.59 1.13
CA ILE A 133 -1.42 5.99 0.77
C ILE A 133 -0.13 6.82 0.88
N ARG A 134 0.67 6.62 1.94
CA ARG A 134 1.96 7.30 2.08
C ARG A 134 2.88 6.98 0.91
N PHE A 135 3.00 5.70 0.53
CA PHE A 135 3.86 5.31 -0.57
C PHE A 135 3.38 5.89 -1.91
N ALA A 136 2.07 5.95 -2.15
CA ALA A 136 1.52 6.67 -3.29
C ALA A 136 1.92 8.15 -3.31
N GLN A 137 1.89 8.81 -2.15
CA GLN A 137 2.33 10.20 -2.00
C GLN A 137 3.84 10.36 -2.22
N ASP A 138 4.67 9.44 -1.71
CA ASP A 138 6.11 9.47 -1.92
C ASP A 138 6.44 9.39 -3.42
N LEU A 139 5.75 8.51 -4.16
CA LEU A 139 5.90 8.39 -5.60
C LEU A 139 5.44 9.66 -6.34
N ALA A 140 4.33 10.26 -5.90
CA ALA A 140 3.83 11.50 -6.50
C ALA A 140 4.81 12.67 -6.30
N LEU A 141 5.34 12.82 -5.08
CA LEU A 141 6.33 13.86 -4.76
C LEU A 141 7.65 13.61 -5.50
N TYR A 142 8.06 12.35 -5.61
CA TYR A 142 9.23 11.99 -6.38
C TYR A 142 9.07 12.34 -7.86
N ASN A 143 7.94 11.99 -8.46
CA ASN A 143 7.61 12.31 -9.85
C ASN A 143 7.59 13.82 -10.10
N LEU A 144 7.03 14.59 -9.16
CA LEU A 144 7.07 16.04 -9.20
C LEU A 144 8.51 16.58 -9.17
N THR A 145 9.33 16.07 -8.26
CA THR A 145 10.75 16.47 -8.18
C THR A 145 11.50 16.17 -9.48
N LEU A 146 11.27 15.00 -10.08
CA LEU A 146 11.91 14.65 -11.35
C LEU A 146 11.50 15.61 -12.48
N SER A 147 10.23 16.03 -12.49
CA SER A 147 9.74 17.01 -13.48
C SER A 147 10.33 18.42 -13.31
N GLU A 148 10.79 18.76 -12.10
CA GLU A 148 11.48 20.01 -11.81
C GLU A 148 12.97 19.95 -12.16
N GLU A 149 13.60 18.79 -11.98
CA GLU A 149 15.05 18.61 -12.15
C GLU A 149 15.45 18.18 -13.57
N ILE A 150 14.59 17.51 -14.29
CA ILE A 150 14.88 16.94 -15.60
C ILE A 150 13.97 17.62 -16.64
N GLU A 151 14.51 18.52 -17.43
CA GLU A 151 13.77 19.35 -18.40
C GLU A 151 12.84 18.55 -19.34
N ARG A 152 13.20 17.31 -19.67
CA ARG A 152 12.44 16.46 -20.59
C ARG A 152 11.50 15.48 -19.90
N PHE A 153 11.42 15.51 -18.59
CA PHE A 153 10.59 14.59 -17.83
C PHE A 153 9.14 15.08 -17.81
N ASP A 154 8.22 14.26 -18.32
CA ASP A 154 6.78 14.55 -18.25
C ASP A 154 6.19 14.01 -16.94
N GLY A 155 6.01 14.89 -15.99
CA GLY A 155 5.41 14.54 -14.69
C GLY A 155 3.95 14.07 -14.78
N ALA A 156 3.28 14.16 -15.91
CA ALA A 156 1.90 13.71 -16.13
C ALA A 156 1.79 12.44 -17.00
N ALA A 157 2.87 11.97 -17.60
CA ALA A 157 2.87 10.81 -18.51
C ALA A 157 2.30 9.54 -17.86
N HIS A 158 2.45 9.37 -16.54
CA HIS A 158 1.88 8.25 -15.79
C HIS A 158 0.36 8.16 -15.86
N VAL A 159 -0.35 9.27 -16.03
CA VAL A 159 -1.81 9.29 -16.11
C VAL A 159 -2.27 8.64 -17.41
N GLU A 160 -1.62 8.97 -18.52
CA GLU A 160 -1.88 8.32 -19.78
C GLU A 160 -1.50 6.84 -19.76
N ALA A 161 -0.32 6.51 -19.20
CA ALA A 161 0.12 5.13 -19.05
C ALA A 161 -0.90 4.29 -18.29
N TRP A 162 -1.34 4.74 -17.12
CA TRP A 162 -2.36 4.06 -16.32
C TRP A 162 -3.67 3.85 -17.08
N ASN A 163 -4.12 4.86 -17.82
CA ASN A 163 -5.42 4.82 -18.48
C ASN A 163 -5.44 4.04 -19.79
N SER A 164 -4.34 4.04 -20.53
CA SER A 164 -4.35 3.64 -21.93
C SER A 164 -3.33 2.58 -22.31
N ASP A 165 -2.18 2.47 -21.62
CA ASP A 165 -1.15 1.52 -22.00
C ASP A 165 -1.59 0.08 -21.77
N ALA A 166 -1.36 -0.78 -22.77
CA ALA A 166 -1.77 -2.17 -22.72
C ALA A 166 -1.14 -2.94 -21.56
N GLU A 167 0.07 -2.59 -21.19
CA GLU A 167 0.85 -3.17 -20.11
C GLU A 167 0.15 -2.98 -18.74
N TRP A 168 -0.57 -1.90 -18.57
CA TRP A 168 -1.26 -1.58 -17.31
C TRP A 168 -2.68 -2.14 -17.23
N GLN A 169 -3.32 -2.49 -18.33
CA GLN A 169 -4.74 -2.86 -18.31
C GLN A 169 -5.04 -4.12 -17.51
N GLY A 170 -4.11 -5.07 -17.43
CA GLY A 170 -4.24 -6.25 -16.58
C GLY A 170 -4.20 -5.90 -15.10
N ALA A 171 -3.18 -5.16 -14.67
CA ALA A 171 -3.01 -4.71 -13.28
C ALA A 171 -4.16 -3.80 -12.87
N ARG A 172 -4.58 -2.88 -13.74
CA ARG A 172 -5.70 -1.98 -13.50
C ARG A 172 -7.00 -2.73 -13.25
N LYS A 173 -7.36 -3.67 -14.13
CA LYS A 173 -8.58 -4.49 -13.96
C LYS A 173 -8.55 -5.29 -12.66
N LEU A 174 -7.40 -5.85 -12.31
CA LEU A 174 -7.26 -6.59 -11.06
C LEU A 174 -7.42 -5.65 -9.85
N THR A 175 -6.77 -4.49 -9.87
CA THR A 175 -6.88 -3.50 -8.79
C THR A 175 -8.32 -2.98 -8.65
N GLU A 176 -8.98 -2.69 -9.78
CA GLU A 176 -10.40 -2.31 -9.79
C GLU A 176 -11.30 -3.43 -9.24
N ALA A 177 -11.00 -4.69 -9.56
CA ALA A 177 -11.75 -5.84 -9.00
C ALA A 177 -11.58 -5.96 -7.48
N LEU A 178 -10.40 -5.64 -6.95
CA LEU A 178 -10.17 -5.63 -5.51
C LEU A 178 -11.01 -4.56 -4.77
N THR A 179 -11.33 -3.45 -5.42
CA THR A 179 -12.21 -2.42 -4.83
C THR A 179 -13.65 -2.90 -4.63
N ALA A 180 -14.05 -3.96 -5.34
CA ALA A 180 -15.38 -4.57 -5.18
C ALA A 180 -15.46 -5.49 -3.93
N VAL A 181 -14.35 -5.75 -3.26
CA VAL A 181 -14.34 -6.45 -1.98
C VAL A 181 -14.81 -5.49 -0.90
N GLU A 182 -16.08 -5.61 -0.55
CA GLU A 182 -16.71 -4.76 0.46
C GLU A 182 -17.06 -5.58 1.70
N ASP A 183 -16.83 -5.00 2.86
CA ASP A 183 -17.18 -5.60 4.16
C ASP A 183 -16.56 -6.98 4.41
N ASP A 184 -15.46 -7.31 3.73
CA ASP A 184 -14.70 -8.55 3.95
C ASP A 184 -13.19 -8.26 4.06
N TRP A 185 -12.76 -7.94 5.29
CA TRP A 185 -11.37 -7.68 5.59
C TRP A 185 -10.45 -8.86 5.26
N GLY A 186 -10.93 -10.10 5.44
CA GLY A 186 -10.13 -11.31 5.21
C GLY A 186 -9.86 -11.52 3.72
N GLU A 187 -10.89 -11.34 2.88
CA GLU A 187 -10.71 -11.37 1.42
C GLU A 187 -9.81 -10.23 0.97
N ALA A 188 -10.00 -9.01 1.49
CA ALA A 188 -9.16 -7.87 1.16
C ALA A 188 -7.68 -8.11 1.46
N VAL A 189 -7.36 -8.60 2.66
CA VAL A 189 -5.98 -8.92 3.07
C VAL A 189 -5.43 -10.08 2.24
N PHE A 190 -6.15 -11.17 2.11
CA PHE A 190 -5.67 -12.32 1.35
C PHE A 190 -5.43 -11.98 -0.12
N ALA A 191 -6.42 -11.38 -0.78
CA ALA A 191 -6.32 -11.04 -2.19
C ALA A 191 -5.20 -10.00 -2.46
N THR A 192 -4.98 -9.06 -1.55
CA THR A 192 -3.93 -8.06 -1.71
C THR A 192 -2.57 -8.59 -1.27
N ASN A 193 -2.42 -9.01 -0.02
CA ASN A 193 -1.09 -9.30 0.54
C ASN A 193 -0.53 -10.66 0.10
N VAL A 194 -1.41 -11.65 -0.13
CA VAL A 194 -0.98 -13.02 -0.45
C VAL A 194 -1.00 -13.29 -1.95
N VAL A 195 -1.86 -12.61 -2.71
CA VAL A 195 -2.00 -12.85 -4.15
C VAL A 195 -1.43 -11.69 -4.98
N PHE A 196 -1.97 -10.49 -4.81
CA PHE A 196 -1.59 -9.34 -5.65
C PHE A 196 -0.13 -8.92 -5.42
N GLU A 197 0.26 -8.73 -4.17
CA GLU A 197 1.59 -8.22 -3.84
C GLU A 197 2.73 -9.12 -4.34
N PRO A 198 2.74 -10.43 -4.12
CA PRO A 198 3.83 -11.27 -4.63
C PRO A 198 3.80 -11.44 -6.16
N LEU A 199 2.63 -11.44 -6.79
CA LEU A 199 2.51 -11.69 -8.22
C LEU A 199 2.63 -10.44 -9.10
N VAL A 200 2.33 -9.27 -8.56
CA VAL A 200 2.36 -8.00 -9.30
C VAL A 200 3.27 -6.98 -8.62
N GLY A 201 3.09 -6.78 -7.31
CA GLY A 201 3.82 -5.79 -6.54
C GLY A 201 5.32 -6.04 -6.49
N GLU A 202 5.73 -7.19 -6.00
CA GLU A 202 7.14 -7.57 -5.88
C GLU A 202 7.81 -7.70 -7.26
N LEU A 203 7.11 -8.29 -8.24
CA LEU A 203 7.63 -8.37 -9.61
C LEU A 203 7.91 -7.00 -10.18
N PHE A 204 7.02 -6.04 -9.99
CA PHE A 204 7.22 -4.69 -10.49
C PHE A 204 8.31 -3.94 -9.69
N ARG A 205 8.17 -3.86 -8.37
CA ARG A 205 9.08 -3.07 -7.53
C ARG A 205 10.49 -3.67 -7.50
N SER A 206 10.62 -4.92 -7.06
CA SER A 206 11.92 -5.55 -6.86
C SER A 206 12.54 -6.06 -8.14
N ASN A 207 11.81 -6.90 -8.89
CA ASN A 207 12.41 -7.59 -10.02
C ASN A 207 12.51 -6.73 -11.28
N LEU A 208 11.64 -5.77 -11.48
CA LEU A 208 11.73 -4.90 -12.65
C LEU A 208 12.43 -3.58 -12.30
N VAL A 209 11.89 -2.76 -11.40
CA VAL A 209 12.40 -1.41 -11.15
C VAL A 209 13.76 -1.45 -10.46
N MET A 210 13.87 -2.08 -9.30
CA MET A 210 15.09 -2.04 -8.51
C MET A 210 16.27 -2.74 -9.21
N GLN A 211 16.04 -3.83 -9.92
CA GLN A 211 17.10 -4.53 -10.65
C GLN A 211 17.55 -3.79 -11.91
N SER A 212 16.64 -3.07 -12.57
CA SER A 212 16.93 -2.39 -13.82
C SER A 212 17.51 -0.98 -13.63
N ALA A 213 17.33 -0.37 -12.49
CA ALA A 213 17.72 1.03 -12.25
C ALA A 213 19.23 1.25 -12.35
N ALA A 214 20.03 0.50 -11.60
CA ALA A 214 21.51 0.70 -11.55
C ALA A 214 22.20 0.53 -12.91
N PRO A 215 21.88 -0.47 -13.76
CA PRO A 215 22.42 -0.55 -15.11
C PRO A 215 22.11 0.66 -15.99
N ASN A 216 21.04 1.39 -15.67
CA ASN A 216 20.61 2.59 -16.38
C ASN A 216 21.07 3.91 -15.73
N GLY A 217 22.00 3.82 -14.78
CA GLY A 217 22.58 4.99 -14.08
C GLY A 217 21.72 5.55 -12.95
N ASP A 218 20.62 4.88 -12.58
CA ASP A 218 19.70 5.35 -11.57
C ASP A 218 19.92 4.64 -10.23
N TYR A 219 20.39 5.37 -9.24
CA TYR A 219 20.59 4.93 -7.87
C TYR A 219 19.58 5.57 -6.89
N VAL A 220 18.65 6.36 -7.40
CA VAL A 220 17.68 7.12 -6.62
C VAL A 220 16.32 6.40 -6.57
N THR A 221 15.76 6.06 -7.73
CA THR A 221 14.46 5.35 -7.82
C THR A 221 14.41 4.10 -6.94
N PRO A 222 15.47 3.24 -6.86
CA PRO A 222 15.46 2.10 -5.96
C PRO A 222 15.24 2.45 -4.49
N THR A 223 15.69 3.61 -4.03
CA THR A 223 15.50 4.03 -2.64
C THR A 223 14.06 4.42 -2.37
N VAL A 224 13.38 5.04 -3.34
CA VAL A 224 11.98 5.43 -3.25
C VAL A 224 11.08 4.19 -3.32
N VAL A 225 11.28 3.36 -4.34
CA VAL A 225 10.48 2.15 -4.55
C VAL A 225 10.73 1.12 -3.45
N GLY A 226 11.96 1.03 -2.95
CA GLY A 226 12.35 0.17 -1.85
C GLY A 226 11.64 0.49 -0.53
N ALA A 227 11.16 1.71 -0.34
CA ALA A 227 10.34 2.04 0.83
C ALA A 227 9.01 1.25 0.83
N GLY A 228 8.33 1.17 -0.33
CA GLY A 228 7.12 0.36 -0.47
C GLY A 228 7.39 -1.14 -0.38
N GLU A 229 8.51 -1.61 -0.93
CA GLU A 229 8.91 -3.01 -0.81
C GLU A 229 9.23 -3.40 0.64
N ASN A 230 9.84 -2.52 1.41
CA ASN A 230 10.07 -2.73 2.84
C ASN A 230 8.76 -2.81 3.60
N ASP A 231 7.77 -1.99 3.29
CA ASP A 231 6.45 -2.04 3.92
C ASP A 231 5.79 -3.40 3.67
N TYR A 232 5.85 -3.90 2.45
CA TYR A 232 5.36 -5.23 2.10
C TYR A 232 6.10 -6.34 2.85
N SER A 233 7.41 -6.41 2.72
CA SER A 233 8.22 -7.52 3.25
C SER A 233 8.27 -7.57 4.79
N GLN A 234 8.25 -6.40 5.43
CA GLN A 234 8.34 -6.32 6.89
C GLN A 234 6.99 -6.42 7.59
N ARG A 235 5.91 -6.14 6.91
CA ARG A 235 4.59 -6.07 7.49
C ARG A 235 3.57 -6.96 6.79
N ASP A 236 3.23 -6.64 5.54
CA ASP A 236 2.08 -7.21 4.85
C ASP A 236 2.20 -8.74 4.67
N LEU A 237 3.41 -9.21 4.44
CA LEU A 237 3.71 -10.65 4.31
C LEU A 237 3.61 -11.42 5.65
N ARG A 238 3.52 -10.73 6.76
CA ARG A 238 3.47 -11.34 8.10
C ARG A 238 2.06 -11.49 8.67
N TRP A 239 1.06 -11.06 7.96
CA TRP A 239 -0.36 -11.19 8.34
C TRP A 239 -0.85 -12.66 8.38
#